data_bb762a82eb4926deb194cbdfdd5a9d10
#
_entry.id   bb762a82eb4926deb194cbdfdd5a9d10
#
_cell.length_a   1.000
_cell.length_b   1.000
_cell.length_c   1.000
_cell.angle_alpha   90.00
_cell.angle_beta   90.00
_cell.angle_gamma   90.00
#
_symmetry.space_group_name_H-M   'P 1'
#
loop_
_entity.id
_entity.type
_entity.pdbx_description
1 polymer ?
#
loop_
_entity_poly.entity_id
_entity_poly.type
_entity_poly.pdbx_seq_one_letter_code
_entity_poly.pdbx_strand_id
1 'polypeptide(L)'
;MLKKFLFDGERGLSSRANIALTILRVFCGVSIMLAHGMGKLPPSEQFIQGASGIGFPAPTAFAWAAAMSEFLGGAFLTLGLFTRVAAFFICFTMVTALIGVHYHDPYAKKELASLYLAIAGTFLIMGANDWSVDKFLQ
;
A
#
# COMPACT_ATOMS: atom_id res chain seq x y z
N MET A 1 2.87 15.61 18.59
CA MET A 1 1.87 14.54 18.41
C MET A 1 1.88 14.00 16.97
N LEU A 2 1.76 14.83 15.94
CA LEU A 2 1.77 14.41 14.53
C LEU A 2 3.05 13.67 14.11
N LYS A 3 4.24 14.20 14.44
CA LYS A 3 5.52 13.56 14.13
C LYS A 3 5.60 12.13 14.72
N LYS A 4 5.17 11.96 15.96
CA LYS A 4 5.13 10.65 16.63
C LYS A 4 4.20 9.68 15.88
N PHE A 5 3.01 10.12 15.47
CA PHE A 5 2.08 9.29 14.71
C PHE A 5 2.64 8.86 13.34
N LEU A 6 3.30 9.79 12.62
CA LEU A 6 3.81 9.53 11.26
C LEU A 6 5.00 8.57 11.22
N PHE A 7 5.89 8.66 12.21
CA PHE A 7 7.15 7.90 12.23
C PHE A 7 7.21 6.85 13.34
N ASP A 8 6.20 6.77 14.20
CA ASP A 8 6.16 5.78 15.28
C ASP A 8 5.94 4.38 14.69
N GLY A 9 6.60 3.41 15.30
CA GLY A 9 6.48 2.01 14.91
C GLY A 9 6.91 1.10 16.05
N GLU A 10 6.69 -0.19 15.86
CA GLU A 10 7.03 -1.21 16.86
C GLU A 10 8.56 -1.31 17.00
N ARG A 11 9.06 -1.18 18.23
CA ARG A 11 10.47 -1.11 18.56
C ARG A 11 10.89 -2.20 19.53
N GLY A 12 12.20 -2.46 19.57
CA GLY A 12 12.76 -3.48 20.48
C GLY A 12 12.35 -4.90 20.13
N LEU A 13 11.98 -5.14 18.89
CA LEU A 13 11.67 -6.46 18.38
C LEU A 13 12.92 -7.35 18.39
N SER A 14 12.73 -8.67 18.57
CA SER A 14 13.84 -9.62 18.39
C SER A 14 14.43 -9.50 16.98
N SER A 15 15.70 -9.84 16.81
CA SER A 15 16.36 -9.83 15.50
C SER A 15 15.62 -10.66 14.47
N ARG A 16 15.05 -11.80 14.87
CA ARG A 16 14.25 -12.66 13.99
C ARG A 16 12.97 -11.97 13.50
N ALA A 17 12.26 -11.29 14.42
CA ALA A 17 11.06 -10.55 14.06
C ALA A 17 11.37 -9.37 13.13
N ASN A 18 12.45 -8.63 13.40
CA ASN A 18 12.91 -7.54 12.54
C ASN A 18 13.25 -8.04 11.12
N ILE A 19 13.97 -9.15 10.99
CA ILE A 19 14.29 -9.75 9.69
C ILE A 19 13.00 -10.12 8.95
N ALA A 20 12.10 -10.87 9.60
CA ALA A 20 10.87 -11.36 8.98
C ALA A 20 9.97 -10.20 8.48
N LEU A 21 9.75 -9.19 9.34
CA LEU A 21 8.94 -8.02 8.99
C LEU A 21 9.60 -7.16 7.90
N THR A 22 10.93 -7.02 7.92
CA THR A 22 11.64 -6.28 6.87
C THR A 22 11.51 -7.00 5.53
N ILE A 23 11.70 -8.31 5.47
CA ILE A 23 11.52 -9.10 4.26
C ILE A 23 10.09 -8.96 3.74
N LEU A 24 9.08 -9.12 4.61
CA LEU A 24 7.67 -9.00 4.24
C LEU A 24 7.36 -7.61 3.68
N ARG A 25 7.84 -6.56 4.33
CA ARG A 25 7.64 -5.17 3.95
C ARG A 25 8.30 -4.84 2.60
N VAL A 26 9.57 -5.20 2.45
CA VAL A 26 10.34 -4.96 1.22
C VAL A 26 9.72 -5.75 0.07
N PHE A 27 9.43 -7.03 0.26
CA PHE A 27 8.82 -7.85 -0.78
C PHE A 27 7.46 -7.31 -1.23
N CYS A 28 6.57 -6.98 -0.28
CA CYS A 28 5.26 -6.41 -0.58
C CYS A 28 5.39 -5.06 -1.30
N GLY A 29 6.24 -4.16 -0.80
CA GLY A 29 6.43 -2.83 -1.38
C GLY A 29 7.00 -2.88 -2.79
N VAL A 30 8.05 -3.69 -3.02
CA VAL A 30 8.62 -3.87 -4.36
C VAL A 30 7.62 -4.52 -5.30
N SER A 31 6.91 -5.55 -4.85
CA SER A 31 5.94 -6.26 -5.69
C SER A 31 4.80 -5.37 -6.13
N ILE A 32 4.18 -4.60 -5.22
CA ILE A 32 3.08 -3.72 -5.59
C ILE A 32 3.55 -2.57 -6.48
N MET A 33 4.73 -2.02 -6.22
CA MET A 33 5.32 -0.95 -7.02
C MET A 33 5.57 -1.39 -8.46
N LEU A 34 6.26 -2.53 -8.64
CA LEU A 34 6.69 -2.98 -9.96
C LEU A 34 5.58 -3.68 -10.74
N ALA A 35 4.82 -4.57 -10.09
CA ALA A 35 3.81 -5.36 -10.78
C ALA A 35 2.51 -4.59 -11.04
N HIS A 36 2.20 -3.59 -10.23
CA HIS A 36 0.93 -2.86 -10.30
C HIS A 36 1.10 -1.36 -10.51
N GLY A 37 1.96 -0.70 -9.71
CA GLY A 37 2.12 0.75 -9.75
C GLY A 37 2.72 1.27 -11.04
N MET A 38 3.84 0.70 -11.50
CA MET A 38 4.51 1.15 -12.73
C MET A 38 3.64 1.03 -13.97
N GLY A 39 2.89 -0.05 -14.11
CA GLY A 39 2.04 -0.30 -15.27
C GLY A 39 0.79 0.59 -15.34
N LYS A 40 0.47 1.32 -14.27
CA LYS A 40 -0.68 2.24 -14.20
C LYS A 40 -0.29 3.70 -14.36
N LEU A 41 0.99 4.01 -14.58
CA LEU A 41 1.48 5.38 -14.73
C LEU A 41 2.00 5.64 -16.16
N PRO A 42 1.42 6.63 -16.87
CA PRO A 42 0.21 7.38 -16.55
C PRO A 42 -1.06 6.51 -16.63
N PRO A 43 -2.14 6.86 -15.88
CA PRO A 43 -3.39 6.11 -15.95
C PRO A 43 -3.97 6.06 -17.35
N SER A 44 -4.25 4.86 -17.85
CA SER A 44 -4.92 4.66 -19.14
C SER A 44 -6.38 5.09 -19.08
N GLU A 45 -6.96 5.40 -20.26
CA GLU A 45 -8.39 5.71 -20.40
C GLU A 45 -9.27 4.60 -19.81
N GLN A 46 -8.90 3.34 -20.03
CA GLN A 46 -9.63 2.19 -19.48
C GLN A 46 -9.61 2.19 -17.93
N PHE A 47 -8.48 2.55 -17.33
CA PHE A 47 -8.36 2.63 -15.86
C PHE A 47 -9.18 3.79 -15.29
N ILE A 48 -9.20 4.95 -15.99
CA ILE A 48 -10.05 6.10 -15.64
C ILE A 48 -11.54 5.74 -15.76
N GLN A 49 -11.94 5.06 -16.84
CA GLN A 49 -13.32 4.58 -17.00
C GLN A 49 -13.70 3.58 -15.90
N GLY A 50 -12.78 2.72 -15.47
CA GLY A 50 -12.98 1.84 -14.32
C GLY A 50 -13.29 2.62 -13.03
N ALA A 51 -12.56 3.70 -12.76
CA ALA A 51 -12.83 4.59 -11.63
C ALA A 51 -14.21 5.27 -11.74
N SER A 52 -14.59 5.67 -12.94
CA SER A 52 -15.95 6.20 -13.21
C SER A 52 -17.04 5.16 -12.94
N GLY A 53 -16.82 3.92 -13.39
CA GLY A 53 -17.76 2.81 -13.20
C GLY A 53 -18.01 2.45 -11.73
N ILE A 54 -17.04 2.69 -10.85
CA ILE A 54 -17.18 2.52 -9.40
C ILE A 54 -18.00 3.68 -8.77
N GLY A 55 -18.17 4.80 -9.50
CA GLY A 55 -18.95 5.95 -9.03
C GLY A 55 -18.10 7.06 -8.40
N PHE A 56 -16.80 7.11 -8.62
CA PHE A 56 -15.98 8.22 -8.14
C PHE A 56 -16.32 9.54 -8.86
N PRO A 57 -16.47 10.66 -8.10
CA PRO A 57 -16.92 11.95 -8.67
C PRO A 57 -15.85 12.60 -9.57
N ALA A 58 -14.57 12.25 -9.43
CA ALA A 58 -13.45 12.75 -10.22
C ALA A 58 -12.58 11.58 -10.70
N PRO A 59 -13.03 10.76 -11.68
CA PRO A 59 -12.41 9.50 -12.04
C PRO A 59 -10.92 9.60 -12.37
N THR A 60 -10.53 10.62 -13.12
CA THR A 60 -9.13 10.89 -13.45
C THR A 60 -8.27 11.10 -12.21
N ALA A 61 -8.73 11.93 -11.27
CA ALA A 61 -7.99 12.19 -10.03
C ALA A 61 -7.86 10.92 -9.17
N PHE A 62 -8.93 10.12 -9.07
CA PHE A 62 -8.90 8.86 -8.33
C PHE A 62 -8.05 7.78 -9.01
N ALA A 63 -8.02 7.73 -10.34
CA ALA A 63 -7.13 6.84 -11.07
C ALA A 63 -5.65 7.19 -10.83
N TRP A 64 -5.29 8.48 -10.87
CA TRP A 64 -3.97 8.95 -10.50
C TRP A 64 -3.63 8.64 -9.03
N ALA A 65 -4.54 8.90 -8.11
CA ALA A 65 -4.34 8.61 -6.68
C ALA A 65 -4.10 7.12 -6.44
N ALA A 66 -4.84 6.22 -7.10
CA ALA A 66 -4.65 4.79 -7.00
C ALA A 66 -3.29 4.35 -7.59
N ALA A 67 -2.93 4.83 -8.79
CA ALA A 67 -1.66 4.53 -9.42
C ALA A 67 -0.46 5.01 -8.57
N MET A 68 -0.54 6.22 -8.03
CA MET A 68 0.49 6.79 -7.14
C MET A 68 0.54 6.07 -5.79
N SER A 69 -0.60 5.66 -5.25
CA SER A 69 -0.67 4.85 -4.03
C SER A 69 0.10 3.53 -4.18
N GLU A 70 -0.04 2.85 -5.30
CA GLU A 70 0.67 1.59 -5.55
C GLU A 70 2.15 1.83 -5.88
N PHE A 71 2.48 2.86 -6.62
CA PHE A 71 3.85 3.16 -7.01
C PHE A 71 4.65 3.81 -5.87
N LEU A 72 4.27 5.02 -5.44
CA LEU A 72 4.98 5.72 -4.36
C LEU A 72 4.74 5.06 -3.01
N GLY A 73 3.52 4.61 -2.74
CA GLY A 73 3.21 3.88 -1.52
C GLY A 73 4.03 2.60 -1.42
N GLY A 74 4.18 1.85 -2.53
CA GLY A 74 5.06 0.69 -2.61
C GLY A 74 6.53 1.03 -2.36
N ALA A 75 7.04 2.12 -2.96
CA ALA A 75 8.40 2.60 -2.74
C ALA A 75 8.62 3.01 -1.27
N PHE A 76 7.71 3.77 -0.69
CA PHE A 76 7.79 4.20 0.70
C PHE A 76 7.69 3.02 1.67
N LEU A 77 6.80 2.07 1.40
CA LEU A 77 6.69 0.86 2.19
C LEU A 77 8.01 0.06 2.12
N THR A 78 8.62 -0.06 0.94
CA THR A 78 9.92 -0.73 0.76
C THR A 78 11.00 -0.10 1.65
N LEU A 79 11.13 1.22 1.63
CA LEU A 79 12.11 1.95 2.41
C LEU A 79 11.78 2.00 3.90
N GLY A 80 10.53 1.77 4.27
CA GLY A 80 10.03 2.03 5.61
C GLY A 80 10.03 3.52 5.92
N LEU A 81 9.61 4.32 4.94
CA LEU A 81 9.48 5.77 5.03
C LEU A 81 7.99 6.14 5.00
N PHE A 82 7.54 6.94 5.97
CA PHE A 82 6.11 7.24 6.15
C PHE A 82 5.25 5.96 6.10
N THR A 83 5.72 4.91 6.75
CA THR A 83 5.20 3.55 6.59
C THR A 83 3.69 3.47 6.80
N ARG A 84 3.17 4.11 7.85
CA ARG A 84 1.71 4.12 8.12
C ARG A 84 0.91 4.84 7.05
N VAL A 85 1.43 5.94 6.53
CA VAL A 85 0.77 6.73 5.47
C VAL A 85 0.75 5.92 4.17
N ALA A 86 1.89 5.35 3.80
CA ALA A 86 1.99 4.47 2.62
C ALA A 86 1.03 3.28 2.72
N ALA A 87 1.05 2.60 3.87
CA ALA A 87 0.16 1.48 4.16
C ALA A 87 -1.32 1.87 4.11
N PHE A 88 -1.69 3.04 4.63
CA PHE A 88 -3.06 3.56 4.56
C PHE A 88 -3.56 3.69 3.12
N PHE A 89 -2.78 4.33 2.25
CA PHE A 89 -3.17 4.52 0.85
C PHE A 89 -3.23 3.18 0.09
N ILE A 90 -2.29 2.27 0.34
CA ILE A 90 -2.34 0.92 -0.24
C ILE A 90 -3.60 0.19 0.25
N CYS A 91 -3.91 0.21 1.55
CA CYS A 91 -5.14 -0.40 2.09
C CYS A 91 -6.38 0.17 1.43
N PHE A 92 -6.47 1.50 1.32
CA PHE A 92 -7.61 2.16 0.68
C PHE A 92 -7.77 1.71 -0.78
N THR A 93 -6.67 1.65 -1.54
CA THR A 93 -6.69 1.18 -2.93
C THR A 93 -7.12 -0.28 -3.02
N MET A 94 -6.62 -1.15 -2.15
CA MET A 94 -6.99 -2.58 -2.15
C MET A 94 -8.45 -2.79 -1.75
N VAL A 95 -8.96 -2.06 -0.76
CA VAL A 95 -10.39 -2.10 -0.40
C VAL A 95 -11.24 -1.67 -1.58
N THR A 96 -10.88 -0.56 -2.25
CA THR A 96 -11.59 -0.08 -3.44
C THR A 96 -11.57 -1.12 -4.56
N ALA A 97 -10.43 -1.79 -4.79
CA ALA A 97 -10.34 -2.85 -5.78
C ALA A 97 -11.25 -4.05 -5.43
N LEU A 98 -11.30 -4.46 -4.17
CA LEU A 98 -12.11 -5.59 -3.72
C LEU A 98 -13.61 -5.35 -3.81
N ILE A 99 -14.08 -4.16 -3.37
CA ILE A 99 -15.52 -3.86 -3.30
C ILE A 99 -16.05 -3.11 -4.52
N GLY A 100 -15.18 -2.44 -5.28
CA GLY A 100 -15.57 -1.68 -6.47
C GLY A 100 -15.34 -2.45 -7.76
N VAL A 101 -14.12 -2.93 -7.98
CA VAL A 101 -13.73 -3.56 -9.25
C VAL A 101 -14.09 -5.05 -9.26
N HIS A 102 -13.72 -5.77 -8.20
CA HIS A 102 -13.80 -7.23 -8.13
C HIS A 102 -14.99 -7.76 -7.33
N TYR A 103 -15.99 -6.93 -7.04
CA TYR A 103 -17.10 -7.32 -6.15
C TYR A 103 -17.78 -8.63 -6.57
N HIS A 104 -18.05 -8.80 -7.86
CA HIS A 104 -18.71 -10.00 -8.42
C HIS A 104 -17.73 -11.10 -8.87
N ASP A 105 -16.42 -10.85 -8.80
CA ASP A 105 -15.42 -11.83 -9.23
C ASP A 105 -15.27 -12.99 -8.22
N PRO A 106 -14.86 -14.18 -8.68
CA PRO A 106 -14.51 -15.27 -7.79
C PRO A 106 -13.29 -14.93 -6.93
N TYR A 107 -13.17 -15.58 -5.76
CA TYR A 107 -12.09 -15.26 -4.79
C TYR A 107 -10.68 -15.33 -5.39
N ALA A 108 -10.44 -16.25 -6.31
CA ALA A 108 -9.16 -16.38 -7.00
C ALA A 108 -8.66 -15.08 -7.66
N LYS A 109 -9.57 -14.22 -8.14
CA LYS A 109 -9.22 -12.90 -8.65
C LYS A 109 -9.05 -11.84 -7.55
N LYS A 110 -9.65 -12.05 -6.39
CA LYS A 110 -9.59 -11.17 -5.21
C LYS A 110 -8.38 -11.46 -4.33
N GLU A 111 -7.81 -12.66 -4.44
CA GLU A 111 -6.79 -13.18 -3.54
C GLU A 111 -5.60 -12.23 -3.39
N LEU A 112 -5.05 -11.77 -4.51
CA LEU A 112 -3.87 -10.91 -4.51
C LEU A 112 -4.14 -9.56 -3.82
N ALA A 113 -5.27 -8.92 -4.13
CA ALA A 113 -5.67 -7.67 -3.48
C ALA A 113 -5.91 -7.87 -1.97
N SER A 114 -6.47 -9.02 -1.59
CA SER A 114 -6.68 -9.39 -0.18
C SER A 114 -5.35 -9.59 0.56
N LEU A 115 -4.36 -10.21 -0.07
CA LEU A 115 -3.02 -10.39 0.49
C LEU A 115 -2.32 -9.05 0.69
N TYR A 116 -2.34 -8.16 -0.32
CA TYR A 116 -1.78 -6.82 -0.17
C TYR A 116 -2.49 -6.02 0.92
N LEU A 117 -3.82 -6.13 1.03
CA LEU A 117 -4.60 -5.49 2.08
C LEU A 117 -4.19 -5.99 3.48
N ALA A 118 -4.04 -7.29 3.65
CA ALA A 118 -3.64 -7.88 4.93
C ALA A 118 -2.22 -7.44 5.33
N ILE A 119 -1.27 -7.48 4.40
CA ILE A 119 0.11 -7.07 4.65
C ILE A 119 0.20 -5.57 4.93
N ALA A 120 -0.42 -4.73 4.09
CA ALA A 120 -0.43 -3.29 4.30
C ALA A 120 -1.16 -2.93 5.61
N GLY A 121 -2.26 -3.62 5.95
CA GLY A 121 -2.97 -3.47 7.21
C GLY A 121 -2.08 -3.75 8.41
N THR A 122 -1.21 -4.76 8.33
CA THR A 122 -0.22 -5.04 9.37
C THR A 122 0.70 -3.83 9.59
N PHE A 123 1.26 -3.25 8.53
CA PHE A 123 2.14 -2.09 8.64
C PHE A 123 1.40 -0.78 8.95
N LEU A 124 0.12 -0.68 8.63
CA LEU A 124 -0.72 0.43 9.08
C LEU A 124 -0.86 0.45 10.61
N ILE A 125 -1.04 -0.72 11.22
CA ILE A 125 -1.20 -0.86 12.67
C ILE A 125 0.16 -0.74 13.37
N MET A 126 1.15 -1.52 12.95
CA MET A 126 2.46 -1.59 13.59
C MET A 126 3.35 -0.38 13.33
N GLY A 127 3.19 0.26 12.16
CA GLY A 127 4.21 1.17 11.62
C GLY A 127 5.44 0.42 11.13
N ALA A 128 6.55 1.13 11.01
CA ALA A 128 7.83 0.53 10.62
C ALA A 128 8.50 -0.18 11.80
N ASN A 129 9.24 -1.24 11.49
CA ASN A 129 10.10 -1.92 12.45
C ASN A 129 11.46 -1.21 12.61
N ASP A 130 12.38 -1.76 13.41
CA ASP A 130 13.69 -1.14 13.69
C ASP A 130 14.56 -0.91 12.45
N TRP A 131 14.40 -1.71 11.40
CA TRP A 131 15.17 -1.59 10.15
C TRP A 131 14.40 -0.80 9.09
N SER A 132 14.25 0.50 9.32
CA SER A 132 13.46 1.40 8.49
C SER A 132 14.01 2.82 8.49
N VAL A 133 13.67 3.59 7.46
CA VAL A 133 14.02 5.02 7.41
C VAL A 133 13.26 5.81 8.48
N ASP A 134 12.02 5.43 8.79
CA ASP A 134 11.23 6.08 9.86
C ASP A 134 11.95 6.07 11.21
N LYS A 135 12.78 5.04 11.47
CA LYS A 135 13.57 4.99 12.70
C LYS A 135 14.58 6.12 12.79
N PHE A 136 15.18 6.53 11.67
CA PHE A 136 16.18 7.61 11.67
C PHE A 136 15.54 8.99 11.74
N LEU A 137 14.23 9.12 11.51
CA LEU A 137 13.49 10.38 11.50
C LEU A 137 12.76 10.67 12.81
N GLN A 138 12.80 9.74 13.77
CA GLN A 138 12.24 9.91 15.12
C GLN A 138 13.17 10.73 16.00
#